data_e45d11f3f36dbecb299a42a42aa16df7
#
_entry.id   e45d11f3f36dbecb299a42a42aa16df7
#
_cell.length_a   1.000
_cell.length_b   1.000
_cell.length_c   1.000
_cell.angle_alpha   90.00
_cell.angle_beta   90.00
_cell.angle_gamma   90.00
#
_symmetry.space_group_name_H-M   'P 1'
#
loop_
_entity.id
_entity.type
_entity.pdbx_description
1 polymer ?
#
loop_
_entity_poly.entity_id
_entity_poly.type
_entity_poly.pdbx_seq_one_letter_code
_entity_poly.pdbx_strand_id
1 'polypeptide(L)'
;MKIFAASLMELAKRYTEAWCSQKPASVAAFYSADGSLSINGGIPAVGREAITQVALSFMTAFPDLLVLLDDLREQGGNAQYHWTLVGTNSGPGGSGRKVRISGFEVWKIGNDGLIAESQGHFDAAEYERQLAGGDELPNIPIK
;
A
#
# COMPACT_ATOMS: atom_id res chain seq x y z
N MET A 1 -25.18 8.18 -7.63
CA MET A 1 -23.88 7.90 -7.33
C MET A 1 -23.51 8.05 -5.88
N LYS A 2 -24.48 8.40 -5.08
CA LYS A 2 -24.24 8.40 -3.66
C LYS A 2 -23.91 7.05 -3.13
N ILE A 3 -24.58 6.03 -3.69
CA ILE A 3 -24.29 4.66 -3.32
C ILE A 3 -22.84 4.34 -3.69
N PHE A 4 -22.39 4.88 -4.82
CA PHE A 4 -21.02 4.63 -5.26
C PHE A 4 -20.02 5.19 -4.26
N ALA A 5 -20.23 6.39 -3.76
CA ALA A 5 -19.32 6.98 -2.77
C ALA A 5 -19.28 6.16 -1.49
N ALA A 6 -20.46 5.71 -1.02
CA ALA A 6 -20.50 4.86 0.16
C ALA A 6 -19.78 3.55 -0.09
N SER A 7 -19.92 2.99 -1.29
CA SER A 7 -19.27 1.75 -1.65
C SER A 7 -17.76 1.92 -1.73
N LEU A 8 -17.27 3.08 -2.17
CA LEU A 8 -15.84 3.33 -2.22
C LEU A 8 -15.23 3.37 -0.82
N MET A 9 -15.92 4.01 0.13
CA MET A 9 -15.42 4.03 1.50
C MET A 9 -15.41 2.63 2.09
N GLU A 10 -16.42 1.84 1.81
CA GLU A 10 -16.45 0.47 2.30
C GLU A 10 -15.35 -0.34 1.65
N LEU A 11 -15.12 -0.16 0.36
CA LEU A 11 -14.04 -0.81 -0.35
C LEU A 11 -12.70 -0.45 0.28
N ALA A 12 -12.49 0.84 0.56
CA ALA A 12 -11.23 1.31 1.13
C ALA A 12 -10.99 0.71 2.51
N LYS A 13 -12.03 0.61 3.33
CA LYS A 13 -11.91 0.04 4.66
C LYS A 13 -11.50 -1.43 4.58
N ARG A 14 -12.17 -2.18 3.71
CA ARG A 14 -11.88 -3.61 3.57
C ARG A 14 -10.51 -3.84 2.94
N TYR A 15 -10.14 -3.01 2.01
CA TYR A 15 -8.82 -3.08 1.39
C TYR A 15 -7.73 -2.85 2.45
N THR A 16 -7.95 -1.88 3.33
CA THR A 16 -7.02 -1.62 4.42
C THR A 16 -6.90 -2.82 5.35
N GLU A 17 -8.03 -3.44 5.69
CA GLU A 17 -8.03 -4.65 6.52
C GLU A 17 -7.26 -5.78 5.85
N ALA A 18 -7.40 -5.90 4.53
CA ALA A 18 -6.68 -6.94 3.79
C ALA A 18 -5.18 -6.75 3.89
N TRP A 19 -4.71 -5.51 3.80
CA TRP A 19 -3.28 -5.23 3.93
C TRP A 19 -2.77 -5.57 5.33
N CYS A 20 -3.62 -5.51 6.35
CA CYS A 20 -3.23 -5.84 7.73
C CYS A 20 -3.36 -7.32 8.03
N SER A 21 -3.87 -8.12 7.11
CA SER A 21 -4.27 -9.50 7.38
C SER A 21 -3.14 -10.52 7.30
N GLN A 22 -2.01 -10.17 6.73
CA GLN A 22 -0.93 -11.10 6.39
C GLN A 22 -1.38 -12.16 5.37
N LYS A 23 -2.44 -11.84 4.58
CA LYS A 23 -2.94 -12.73 3.54
C LYS A 23 -2.87 -11.98 2.21
N PRO A 24 -1.80 -12.16 1.44
CA PRO A 24 -1.58 -11.36 0.24
C PRO A 24 -2.70 -11.48 -0.80
N ALA A 25 -3.26 -12.67 -0.94
CA ALA A 25 -4.34 -12.86 -1.92
C ALA A 25 -5.58 -12.05 -1.58
N SER A 26 -5.79 -11.71 -0.31
CA SER A 26 -6.96 -10.92 0.07
C SER A 26 -6.83 -9.49 -0.41
N VAL A 27 -5.61 -8.97 -0.57
CA VAL A 27 -5.40 -7.65 -1.15
C VAL A 27 -5.75 -7.69 -2.64
N ALA A 28 -5.22 -8.69 -3.35
CA ALA A 28 -5.44 -8.80 -4.79
C ALA A 28 -6.92 -9.01 -5.13
N ALA A 29 -7.69 -9.56 -4.21
CA ALA A 29 -9.12 -9.81 -4.44
C ALA A 29 -9.92 -8.53 -4.65
N PHE A 30 -9.39 -7.38 -4.23
CA PHE A 30 -10.05 -6.09 -4.44
C PHE A 30 -9.76 -5.49 -5.81
N TYR A 31 -8.94 -6.14 -6.60
CA TYR A 31 -8.60 -5.70 -7.96
C TYR A 31 -9.42 -6.48 -8.98
N SER A 32 -9.73 -5.81 -10.11
CA SER A 32 -10.33 -6.51 -11.24
C SER A 32 -9.37 -7.61 -11.70
N ALA A 33 -9.90 -8.61 -12.41
CA ALA A 33 -9.08 -9.77 -12.80
C ALA A 33 -7.83 -9.38 -13.59
N ASP A 34 -7.94 -8.32 -14.39
CA ASP A 34 -6.81 -7.80 -15.17
C ASP A 34 -6.35 -6.46 -14.63
N GLY A 35 -6.64 -6.18 -13.37
CA GLY A 35 -6.24 -4.93 -12.75
C GLY A 35 -4.73 -4.81 -12.59
N SER A 36 -4.28 -3.61 -12.28
CA SER A 36 -2.85 -3.36 -12.16
C SER A 36 -2.53 -2.49 -10.95
N LEU A 37 -1.34 -2.69 -10.43
CA LEU A 37 -0.80 -1.88 -9.33
C LEU A 37 0.63 -1.50 -9.68
N SER A 38 0.90 -0.21 -9.70
CA SER A 38 2.26 0.28 -9.87
C SER A 38 2.65 1.09 -8.64
N ILE A 39 3.95 1.19 -8.39
CA ILE A 39 4.49 1.90 -7.23
C ILE A 39 5.55 2.86 -7.73
N ASN A 40 5.34 4.15 -7.40
CA ASN A 40 6.29 5.22 -7.71
C ASN A 40 6.71 5.24 -9.18
N GLY A 41 5.74 5.01 -10.06
CA GLY A 41 6.00 5.06 -11.50
C GLY A 41 6.75 3.86 -12.04
N GLY A 42 6.86 2.80 -11.24
CA GLY A 42 7.54 1.60 -11.69
C GLY A 42 6.69 0.74 -12.61
N ILE A 43 7.22 -0.42 -12.96
CA ILE A 43 6.54 -1.35 -13.85
C ILE A 43 5.29 -1.88 -13.16
N PRO A 44 4.11 -1.80 -13.80
CA PRO A 44 2.89 -2.27 -13.15
C PRO A 44 2.90 -3.78 -12.97
N ALA A 45 2.39 -4.21 -11.81
CA ALA A 45 2.04 -5.60 -11.58
C ALA A 45 0.64 -5.79 -12.15
N VAL A 46 0.49 -6.61 -13.18
CA VAL A 46 -0.76 -6.79 -13.89
C VAL A 46 -1.34 -8.14 -13.56
N GLY A 47 -2.61 -8.13 -13.13
CA GLY A 47 -3.33 -9.35 -12.77
C GLY A 47 -3.20 -9.66 -11.29
N ARG A 48 -4.17 -10.44 -10.80
CA ARG A 48 -4.24 -10.70 -9.36
C ARG A 48 -3.04 -11.45 -8.83
N GLU A 49 -2.48 -12.36 -9.63
CA GLU A 49 -1.33 -13.11 -9.15
C GLU A 49 -0.13 -12.20 -8.95
N ALA A 50 0.14 -11.31 -9.91
CA ALA A 50 1.26 -10.37 -9.77
C ALA A 50 1.03 -9.41 -8.59
N ILE A 51 -0.21 -8.96 -8.40
CA ILE A 51 -0.54 -8.07 -7.29
C ILE A 51 -0.37 -8.81 -5.96
N THR A 52 -0.75 -10.09 -5.92
CA THR A 52 -0.52 -10.92 -4.73
C THR A 52 0.96 -10.94 -4.37
N GLN A 53 1.84 -11.03 -5.37
CA GLN A 53 3.27 -11.06 -5.10
C GLN A 53 3.77 -9.73 -4.53
N VAL A 54 3.21 -8.61 -4.98
CA VAL A 54 3.55 -7.31 -4.41
C VAL A 54 3.16 -7.26 -2.93
N ALA A 55 1.92 -7.66 -2.63
CA ALA A 55 1.46 -7.67 -1.24
C ALA A 55 2.29 -8.63 -0.40
N LEU A 56 2.64 -9.79 -0.95
CA LEU A 56 3.45 -10.76 -0.23
C LEU A 56 4.81 -10.18 0.14
N SER A 57 5.42 -9.39 -0.75
CA SER A 57 6.73 -8.83 -0.47
C SER A 57 6.70 -7.91 0.74
N PHE A 58 5.65 -7.08 0.86
CA PHE A 58 5.52 -6.19 2.02
C PHE A 58 5.18 -6.97 3.28
N MET A 59 4.28 -7.95 3.18
CA MET A 59 3.87 -8.73 4.34
C MET A 59 5.00 -9.60 4.87
N THR A 60 5.86 -10.09 3.98
CA THR A 60 7.04 -10.85 4.39
C THR A 60 8.06 -9.96 5.06
N ALA A 61 8.29 -8.78 4.49
CA ALA A 61 9.26 -7.84 5.05
C ALA A 61 8.82 -7.31 6.40
N PHE A 62 7.51 -7.16 6.61
CA PHE A 62 6.95 -6.60 7.83
C PHE A 62 5.93 -7.57 8.42
N PRO A 63 6.37 -8.55 9.22
CA PRO A 63 5.42 -9.50 9.82
C PRO A 63 4.36 -8.85 10.69
N ASP A 64 4.65 -7.65 11.21
CA ASP A 64 3.71 -6.88 12.02
C ASP A 64 3.08 -5.74 11.23
N LEU A 65 3.01 -5.87 9.92
CA LEU A 65 2.50 -4.81 9.04
C LEU A 65 1.14 -4.30 9.48
N LEU A 66 1.03 -2.99 9.59
CA LEU A 66 -0.23 -2.32 9.86
C LEU A 66 -0.38 -1.20 8.84
N VAL A 67 -1.51 -1.13 8.20
CA VAL A 67 -1.85 -0.05 7.29
C VAL A 67 -3.04 0.69 7.87
N LEU A 68 -2.97 2.01 7.85
CA LEU A 68 -4.01 2.88 8.37
C LEU A 68 -4.63 3.61 7.19
N LEU A 69 -5.96 3.68 7.18
CA LEU A 69 -6.68 4.49 6.20
C LEU A 69 -6.75 5.91 6.73
N ASP A 70 -6.00 6.81 6.11
CA ASP A 70 -5.94 8.19 6.57
C ASP A 70 -7.02 9.06 5.95
N ASP A 71 -7.33 8.85 4.67
CA ASP A 71 -8.30 9.67 3.97
C ASP A 71 -8.68 8.98 2.67
N LEU A 72 -9.87 9.29 2.18
CA LEU A 72 -10.31 8.80 0.88
C LEU A 72 -10.98 9.97 0.16
N ARG A 73 -10.48 10.29 -1.02
CA ARG A 73 -10.99 11.41 -1.81
C ARG A 73 -11.52 10.88 -3.12
N GLU A 74 -12.80 11.12 -3.37
CA GLU A 74 -13.42 10.69 -4.60
C GLU A 74 -13.29 11.77 -5.65
N GLN A 75 -12.97 11.39 -6.89
CA GLN A 75 -12.82 12.32 -8.00
C GLN A 75 -13.40 11.68 -9.25
N GLY A 76 -14.64 12.04 -9.59
CA GLY A 76 -15.24 11.61 -10.84
C GLY A 76 -15.26 10.09 -11.04
N GLY A 77 -15.62 9.36 -10.00
CA GLY A 77 -15.65 7.91 -10.08
C GLY A 77 -14.34 7.24 -9.79
N ASN A 78 -13.28 8.01 -9.65
CA ASN A 78 -11.97 7.51 -9.22
C ASN A 78 -11.73 7.95 -7.79
N ALA A 79 -10.66 7.50 -7.19
CA ALA A 79 -10.40 7.82 -5.80
C ALA A 79 -8.92 7.97 -5.53
N GLN A 80 -8.59 8.77 -4.52
CA GLN A 80 -7.26 8.78 -3.93
C GLN A 80 -7.39 8.17 -2.55
N TYR A 81 -6.66 7.11 -2.35
CA TYR A 81 -6.64 6.35 -1.10
C TYR A 81 -5.37 6.72 -0.35
N HIS A 82 -5.52 7.46 0.74
CA HIS A 82 -4.37 7.92 1.53
C HIS A 82 -4.13 6.96 2.69
N TRP A 83 -2.89 6.53 2.86
CA TRP A 83 -2.56 5.48 3.81
C TRP A 83 -1.27 5.79 4.55
N THR A 84 -1.11 5.16 5.71
CA THR A 84 0.16 5.13 6.44
C THR A 84 0.48 3.68 6.72
N LEU A 85 1.70 3.29 6.42
CA LEU A 85 2.21 1.95 6.67
C LEU A 85 3.14 2.01 7.87
N VAL A 86 2.94 1.10 8.82
CA VAL A 86 3.77 1.00 10.01
C VAL A 86 4.19 -0.45 10.15
N GLY A 87 5.42 -0.69 10.52
CA GLY A 87 5.87 -2.05 10.75
C GLY A 87 7.34 -2.09 11.12
N THR A 88 7.77 -3.30 11.49
CA THR A 88 9.18 -3.56 11.78
C THR A 88 9.71 -4.47 10.69
N ASN A 89 10.81 -4.06 10.07
CA ASN A 89 11.41 -4.79 8.96
C ASN A 89 12.19 -5.99 9.49
N SER A 90 11.46 -6.91 10.11
CA SER A 90 12.05 -8.07 10.77
C SER A 90 11.92 -9.36 9.98
N GLY A 91 11.39 -9.30 8.76
CA GLY A 91 11.33 -10.47 7.90
C GLY A 91 12.72 -10.89 7.45
N PRO A 92 12.82 -12.01 6.73
CA PRO A 92 14.11 -12.54 6.29
C PRO A 92 14.90 -11.51 5.50
N GLY A 93 16.14 -11.31 5.91
CA GLY A 93 17.01 -10.33 5.26
C GLY A 93 16.71 -8.89 5.63
N GLY A 94 15.79 -8.66 6.55
CA GLY A 94 15.40 -7.31 6.92
C GLY A 94 16.39 -6.62 7.84
N SER A 95 16.23 -5.31 7.96
CA SER A 95 17.13 -4.50 8.78
C SER A 95 16.78 -4.51 10.26
N GLY A 96 15.59 -5.00 10.62
CA GLY A 96 15.09 -4.94 12.00
C GLY A 96 14.61 -3.56 12.42
N ARG A 97 14.56 -2.62 11.50
CA ARG A 97 14.20 -1.24 11.82
C ARG A 97 12.70 -1.01 11.70
N LYS A 98 12.21 -0.06 12.47
CA LYS A 98 10.80 0.34 12.38
C LYS A 98 10.62 1.34 11.25
N VAL A 99 9.51 1.20 10.56
CA VAL A 99 9.18 2.06 9.43
C VAL A 99 7.80 2.66 9.68
N ARG A 100 7.66 3.93 9.37
CA ARG A 100 6.38 4.61 9.33
C ARG A 100 6.41 5.53 8.12
N ILE A 101 5.64 5.19 7.11
CA ILE A 101 5.65 5.94 5.86
C ILE A 101 4.22 6.15 5.40
N SER A 102 3.90 7.35 4.96
CA SER A 102 2.58 7.68 4.43
C SER A 102 2.67 7.87 2.93
N GLY A 103 1.58 7.59 2.27
CA GLY A 103 1.48 7.76 0.83
C GLY A 103 0.05 7.72 0.40
N PHE A 104 -0.15 7.53 -0.90
CA PHE A 104 -1.49 7.41 -1.43
C PHE A 104 -1.48 6.56 -2.70
N GLU A 105 -2.64 6.01 -3.03
CA GLU A 105 -2.86 5.30 -4.28
C GLU A 105 -3.93 6.03 -5.06
N VAL A 106 -3.71 6.21 -6.34
CA VAL A 106 -4.74 6.77 -7.23
C VAL A 106 -5.44 5.59 -7.89
N TRP A 107 -6.73 5.44 -7.62
CA TRP A 107 -7.52 4.30 -8.08
C TRP A 107 -8.41 4.70 -9.24
N LYS A 108 -8.42 3.86 -10.29
CA LYS A 108 -9.52 3.82 -11.24
C LYS A 108 -10.39 2.65 -10.86
N ILE A 109 -11.68 2.90 -10.72
CA ILE A 109 -12.63 1.85 -10.33
C ILE A 109 -13.27 1.31 -11.59
N GLY A 110 -13.27 -0.01 -11.73
CA GLY A 110 -13.81 -0.67 -12.91
C GLY A 110 -15.31 -0.82 -12.85
N ASN A 111 -15.88 -1.30 -13.94
CA ASN A 111 -17.32 -1.54 -14.02
C ASN A 111 -17.79 -2.61 -13.04
N ASP A 112 -16.88 -3.45 -12.60
CA ASP A 112 -17.18 -4.49 -11.62
C ASP A 112 -17.15 -3.99 -10.18
N GLY A 113 -16.88 -2.70 -9.98
CA GLY A 113 -16.80 -2.12 -8.64
C GLY A 113 -15.48 -2.38 -7.95
N LEU A 114 -14.53 -2.99 -8.64
CA LEU A 114 -13.21 -3.29 -8.09
C LEU A 114 -12.18 -2.32 -8.65
N ILE A 115 -10.97 -2.39 -8.11
CA ILE A 115 -9.90 -1.51 -8.55
C ILE A 115 -9.36 -2.00 -9.88
N ALA A 116 -9.53 -1.21 -10.93
CA ALA A 116 -9.02 -1.55 -12.25
C ALA A 116 -7.55 -1.15 -12.39
N GLU A 117 -7.15 -0.08 -11.72
CA GLU A 117 -5.78 0.39 -11.78
C GLU A 117 -5.48 1.15 -10.51
N SER A 118 -4.32 0.87 -9.90
CA SER A 118 -3.84 1.61 -8.75
C SER A 118 -2.44 2.09 -9.03
N GLN A 119 -2.20 3.39 -8.78
CA GLN A 119 -0.87 3.97 -8.86
C GLN A 119 -0.50 4.47 -7.48
N GLY A 120 0.41 3.76 -6.84
CA GLY A 120 0.86 4.11 -5.51
C GLY A 120 2.03 5.06 -5.52
N HIS A 121 2.04 5.98 -4.56
CA HIS A 121 3.07 6.99 -4.44
C HIS A 121 3.47 7.16 -2.98
N PHE A 122 4.76 7.13 -2.72
CA PHE A 122 5.30 7.50 -1.42
C PHE A 122 6.75 7.92 -1.63
N ASP A 123 7.33 8.54 -0.60
CA ASP A 123 8.72 9.02 -0.68
C ASP A 123 9.65 7.85 -0.53
N ALA A 124 10.18 7.36 -1.66
CA ALA A 124 11.05 6.19 -1.67
C ALA A 124 12.36 6.46 -0.92
N ALA A 125 12.89 7.68 -1.02
CA ALA A 125 14.12 8.03 -0.33
C ALA A 125 13.94 7.97 1.19
N GLU A 126 12.81 8.47 1.67
CA GLU A 126 12.51 8.42 3.09
C GLU A 126 12.32 6.99 3.56
N TYR A 127 11.65 6.17 2.75
CA TYR A 127 11.45 4.76 3.06
C TYR A 127 12.80 4.05 3.19
N GLU A 128 13.69 4.25 2.22
CA GLU A 128 15.01 3.64 2.25
C GLU A 128 15.82 4.13 3.44
N ARG A 129 15.69 5.41 3.78
CA ARG A 129 16.39 5.96 4.92
C ARG A 129 15.97 5.28 6.21
N GLN A 130 14.67 5.06 6.37
CA GLN A 130 14.16 4.39 7.57
C GLN A 130 14.60 2.94 7.64
N LEU A 131 14.60 2.26 6.51
CA LEU A 131 15.07 0.86 6.47
C LEU A 131 16.54 0.76 6.86
N ALA A 132 17.33 1.73 6.48
CA ALA A 132 18.75 1.75 6.78
C ALA A 132 19.06 2.27 8.19
N GLY A 133 18.03 2.70 8.94
CA GLY A 133 18.25 3.27 10.25
C GLY A 133 18.69 4.71 10.19
N GLY A 134 18.27 5.43 9.15
CA GLY A 134 18.73 6.79 8.92
C GLY A 134 18.34 7.78 9.98
N ASP A 135 17.29 7.50 10.74
CA ASP A 135 16.90 8.38 11.82
C ASP A 135 17.92 8.40 12.94
N GLU A 136 18.88 7.53 12.92
CA GLU A 136 19.97 7.53 13.88
C GLU A 136 21.16 8.35 13.42
N LEU A 137 21.17 8.72 12.17
CA LEU A 137 22.31 9.41 11.60
C LEU A 137 22.62 10.74 12.26
N PRO A 138 21.64 11.54 12.62
CA PRO A 138 21.95 12.84 13.21
C PRO A 138 22.76 12.72 14.48
N ASN A 139 22.69 11.59 15.09
CA ASN A 139 23.39 11.39 16.33
C ASN A 139 24.80 10.97 16.15
N ILE A 140 25.07 10.52 14.98
CA ILE A 140 26.34 9.94 14.75
C ILE A 140 27.38 10.89 14.37
N PRO A 141 27.07 11.74 13.62
CA PRO A 141 28.01 12.58 13.10
C PRO A 141 28.89 13.18 14.02
N ILE A 142 28.45 12.71 14.02
CA ILE A 142 28.74 12.96 14.55
C ILE A 142 29.30 12.77 15.32
N LYS A 143 29.39 12.78 15.44
CA LYS A 143 29.87 12.62 16.32
C LYS A 143 30.85 12.85 16.17
#